data_58548b4de6052193de31c92124c6ab89
#
_entry.id   58548b4de6052193de31c92124c6ab89
#
_cell.length_a   1.000
_cell.length_b   1.000
_cell.length_c   1.000
_cell.angle_alpha   90.00
_cell.angle_beta   90.00
_cell.angle_gamma   90.00
#
_symmetry.space_group_name_H-M   'P 1'
#
loop_
_entity.id
_entity.type
_entity.pdbx_description
1 polymer ?
#
loop_
_entity_poly.entity_id
_entity_poly.type
_entity_poly.pdbx_seq_one_letter_code
_entity_poly.pdbx_strand_id
1 'polypeptide(L)'
;MDRRKFVSLGAASVCMMPLLGSAAFLSDKYDVPMVKPQWVIDLIKLNDIDVKNISAYKITDTAKKYYGGYMSEVEIPNPHSTCAFINRACGAIASAESSYYQSTDLLKDINLALKALLKMQHADGTIDLMDTNFHSTPDTAFMVKRLVQSYNLLQQSGTKGTAEVLVPFEQFLKQAGEALIIGGIHTPNHRWVVSAALTKLNEKWPDKRYVNRVNDWLAEHIDLDPDGQYTEKSTYGYSAVVDRVLITVSKGLHKPEILDAVRKNILMMRYYLHPNGEVVTEASNRQDKGQIGTMENYYYACRYMSLLDNDGEMAAMCRLIESTSFRKLTDTLNYYLEDPSLWKELPGSKALPVSYVKSFPYSGLVRIRRNEWDTTILSNNPGWLTFHKGNAVLQGMRVAASFFGKGQFQSDTIKETGNTWILSKKLDGPYFQPFPKDKIPADGDMAKMPKSGRKQSEVQYLETTVTIAEANNGMSITIEMGGTDNVPVSMELIFRRGGKFSGVQQHPAKTDAWLFSEKEGSYSVGEHTIHFGPGKLEHKNVQLRGALPAMDAPTVYLTGFTPFKHTIQLT
;
A
#
# COMPACT_ATOMS: atom_id res chain seq x y z
N MET A 1 -37.98 22.22 -36.45
CA MET A 1 -38.79 23.35 -35.95
C MET A 1 -38.30 23.59 -34.54
N ASP A 2 -37.40 24.43 -34.36
CA ASP A 2 -37.39 25.88 -34.22
C ASP A 2 -37.92 26.32 -32.82
N ARG A 3 -37.02 26.82 -32.04
CA ARG A 3 -36.71 28.18 -31.56
C ARG A 3 -37.32 28.59 -30.22
N ARG A 4 -36.39 28.88 -29.28
CA ARG A 4 -36.13 30.22 -28.69
C ARG A 4 -37.30 30.97 -28.04
N LYS A 5 -37.09 31.35 -26.75
CA LYS A 5 -36.91 32.73 -26.22
C LYS A 5 -37.08 32.71 -24.70
N PHE A 6 -36.12 33.17 -23.94
CA PHE A 6 -35.89 34.52 -23.40
C PHE A 6 -36.82 34.85 -22.22
N VAL A 7 -36.42 35.22 -21.02
CA VAL A 7 -35.75 36.43 -20.47
C VAL A 7 -36.12 36.40 -18.98
N SER A 8 -35.54 36.82 -17.95
CA SER A 8 -34.42 37.66 -17.54
C SER A 8 -34.50 37.94 -16.02
N LEU A 9 -33.34 38.21 -15.44
CA LEU A 9 -33.08 39.08 -14.29
C LEU A 9 -33.61 38.70 -12.90
N GLY A 10 -32.64 38.34 -12.05
CA GLY A 10 -32.64 38.52 -10.61
C GLY A 10 -31.18 38.50 -10.15
N ALA A 11 -30.55 39.68 -10.16
CA ALA A 11 -29.18 39.84 -9.62
C ALA A 11 -29.21 39.72 -8.10
N ALA A 12 -28.65 38.63 -7.59
CA ALA A 12 -28.21 38.52 -6.18
C ALA A 12 -26.68 38.52 -6.24
N SER A 13 -26.08 39.63 -5.88
CA SER A 13 -24.65 39.78 -5.62
C SER A 13 -24.26 38.88 -4.44
N VAL A 14 -23.73 37.69 -4.75
CA VAL A 14 -22.96 36.89 -3.78
C VAL A 14 -21.54 37.42 -3.87
N CYS A 15 -21.11 38.14 -2.84
CA CYS A 15 -19.70 38.45 -2.59
C CYS A 15 -18.94 37.12 -2.49
N MET A 16 -18.32 36.70 -3.57
CA MET A 16 -17.21 35.73 -3.54
C MET A 16 -16.01 36.47 -2.92
N MET A 17 -15.79 36.28 -1.64
CA MET A 17 -14.43 36.46 -1.08
C MET A 17 -13.54 35.39 -1.71
N PRO A 18 -12.44 35.76 -2.36
CA PRO A 18 -11.42 34.79 -2.74
C PRO A 18 -10.77 34.32 -1.44
N LEU A 19 -10.97 33.08 -1.06
CA LEU A 19 -10.07 32.35 -0.17
C LEU A 19 -8.75 32.14 -0.91
N LEU A 20 -7.95 33.18 -0.99
CA LEU A 20 -6.52 33.09 -1.28
C LEU A 20 -5.84 32.54 -0.01
N GLY A 21 -5.95 31.26 0.21
CA GLY A 21 -5.04 30.53 1.05
C GLY A 21 -3.68 30.54 0.37
N SER A 22 -2.79 31.44 0.78
CA SER A 22 -1.39 31.43 0.41
C SER A 22 -0.82 30.11 0.92
N ALA A 23 -0.64 29.12 0.04
CA ALA A 23 0.14 27.92 0.36
C ALA A 23 1.59 28.34 0.47
N ALA A 24 2.03 28.62 1.70
CA ALA A 24 3.43 28.89 2.02
C ALA A 24 4.18 27.56 2.05
N PHE A 25 5.37 27.50 1.45
CA PHE A 25 6.29 26.40 1.68
C PHE A 25 6.99 26.57 3.03
N LEU A 26 7.38 25.47 3.68
CA LEU A 26 8.08 25.51 4.99
C LEU A 26 9.50 26.10 4.93
N SER A 27 9.88 26.76 3.84
CA SER A 27 11.23 27.22 3.55
C SER A 27 11.41 28.72 3.78
N ASP A 28 11.04 29.29 4.93
CA ASP A 28 11.39 30.68 5.21
C ASP A 28 12.38 30.84 6.35
N LYS A 29 13.52 31.44 5.96
CA LYS A 29 14.48 32.24 6.73
C LYS A 29 14.46 32.06 8.26
N TYR A 30 15.30 31.14 8.73
CA TYR A 30 15.69 31.14 10.12
C TYR A 30 17.15 31.54 10.26
N ASP A 31 17.41 32.76 10.73
CA ASP A 31 18.72 33.27 11.13
C ASP A 31 19.17 32.69 12.49
N VAL A 32 18.41 31.81 13.11
CA VAL A 32 18.80 31.11 14.33
C VAL A 32 19.15 29.67 13.99
N PRO A 33 20.34 29.18 14.35
CA PRO A 33 20.67 27.78 14.16
C PRO A 33 19.62 26.89 14.86
N MET A 34 18.82 26.15 14.09
CA MET A 34 17.86 25.24 14.70
C MET A 34 18.62 24.12 15.39
N VAL A 35 18.39 23.97 16.69
CA VAL A 35 18.95 22.85 17.47
C VAL A 35 18.30 21.57 17.01
N LYS A 36 19.11 20.58 16.70
CA LYS A 36 18.62 19.26 16.27
C LYS A 36 17.85 18.60 17.40
N PRO A 37 16.56 18.24 17.21
CA PRO A 37 15.74 17.67 18.27
C PRO A 37 16.16 16.23 18.59
N GLN A 38 15.85 15.77 19.79
CA GLN A 38 16.28 14.46 20.30
C GLN A 38 15.86 13.30 19.39
N TRP A 39 14.64 13.34 18.82
CA TRP A 39 14.16 12.28 17.94
C TRP A 39 15.02 12.15 16.66
N VAL A 40 15.58 13.21 16.11
CA VAL A 40 16.52 13.13 14.97
C VAL A 40 17.85 12.55 15.41
N ILE A 41 18.35 12.94 16.59
CA ILE A 41 19.56 12.38 17.18
C ILE A 41 19.41 10.86 17.39
N ASP A 42 18.27 10.43 17.88
CA ASP A 42 17.97 9.00 18.08
C ASP A 42 17.91 8.25 16.75
N LEU A 43 17.33 8.85 15.70
CA LEU A 43 17.35 8.25 14.36
C LEU A 43 18.77 8.15 13.78
N ILE A 44 19.63 9.12 14.03
CA ILE A 44 21.06 9.07 13.62
C ILE A 44 21.75 7.87 14.28
N LYS A 45 21.56 7.68 15.59
CA LYS A 45 22.14 6.55 16.31
C LYS A 45 21.61 5.21 15.82
N LEU A 46 20.32 5.13 15.50
CA LEU A 46 19.72 3.94 14.90
C LEU A 46 20.25 3.69 13.48
N ASN A 47 20.48 4.74 12.71
CA ASN A 47 21.11 4.64 11.39
C ASN A 47 22.55 4.11 11.46
N ASP A 48 23.32 4.42 12.51
CA ASP A 48 24.65 3.84 12.71
C ASP A 48 24.59 2.31 12.85
N ILE A 49 23.56 1.79 13.53
CA ILE A 49 23.32 0.35 13.64
C ILE A 49 23.01 -0.23 12.24
N ASP A 50 22.20 0.48 11.43
CA ASP A 50 21.88 0.03 10.09
C ASP A 50 23.11 0.03 9.17
N VAL A 51 23.96 1.06 9.24
CA VAL A 51 25.26 1.09 8.52
C VAL A 51 26.09 -0.15 8.84
N LYS A 52 26.20 -0.49 10.13
CA LYS A 52 26.92 -1.68 10.57
C LYS A 52 26.30 -2.97 10.04
N ASN A 53 24.97 -3.10 10.12
CA ASN A 53 24.26 -4.31 9.68
C ASN A 53 24.38 -4.52 8.16
N ILE A 54 24.19 -3.47 7.38
CA ILE A 54 24.31 -3.54 5.92
C ILE A 54 25.75 -3.87 5.49
N SER A 55 26.77 -3.45 6.26
CA SER A 55 28.18 -3.74 5.97
C SER A 55 28.49 -5.24 5.90
N ALA A 56 27.68 -6.11 6.54
CA ALA A 56 27.81 -7.56 6.45
C ALA A 56 27.55 -8.11 5.03
N TYR A 57 26.82 -7.39 4.20
CA TYR A 57 26.50 -7.79 2.81
C TYR A 57 27.47 -7.23 1.77
N LYS A 58 28.56 -6.59 2.21
CA LYS A 58 29.57 -6.01 1.33
C LYS A 58 30.32 -7.07 0.54
N ILE A 59 30.51 -6.85 -0.76
CA ILE A 59 31.33 -7.71 -1.63
C ILE A 59 32.80 -7.36 -1.38
N THR A 60 33.51 -8.20 -0.62
CA THR A 60 34.89 -7.95 -0.17
C THR A 60 35.97 -8.60 -1.05
N ASP A 61 35.60 -9.57 -1.89
CA ASP A 61 36.52 -10.22 -2.82
C ASP A 61 36.87 -9.27 -3.99
N THR A 62 38.14 -8.86 -4.05
CA THR A 62 38.66 -7.95 -5.05
C THR A 62 38.62 -8.47 -6.49
N ALA A 63 38.54 -9.80 -6.67
CA ALA A 63 38.43 -10.43 -7.97
C ALA A 63 37.01 -10.38 -8.56
N LYS A 64 36.00 -10.11 -7.74
CA LYS A 64 34.62 -10.02 -8.19
C LYS A 64 34.33 -8.72 -8.95
N LYS A 65 33.53 -8.82 -10.02
CA LYS A 65 33.15 -7.68 -10.90
C LYS A 65 32.63 -6.49 -10.11
N TYR A 66 31.82 -6.73 -9.09
CA TYR A 66 31.16 -5.70 -8.28
C TYR A 66 31.80 -5.52 -6.89
N TYR A 67 33.11 -5.73 -6.78
CA TYR A 67 33.87 -5.46 -5.56
C TYR A 67 33.53 -4.09 -4.98
N GLY A 68 33.24 -4.04 -3.69
CA GLY A 68 32.84 -2.84 -2.94
C GLY A 68 31.36 -2.52 -3.00
N GLY A 69 30.58 -3.19 -3.86
CA GLY A 69 29.11 -3.14 -3.85
C GLY A 69 28.50 -4.05 -2.77
N TYR A 70 27.19 -4.10 -2.74
CA TYR A 70 26.43 -4.84 -1.72
C TYR A 70 25.50 -5.87 -2.35
N MET A 71 25.34 -7.00 -1.67
CA MET A 71 24.42 -8.07 -2.06
C MET A 71 23.04 -7.85 -1.42
N SER A 72 22.01 -8.46 -2.02
CA SER A 72 20.71 -8.66 -1.36
C SER A 72 20.81 -9.76 -0.29
N GLU A 73 19.73 -9.96 0.48
CA GLU A 73 19.61 -11.03 1.48
C GLU A 73 19.75 -12.45 0.88
N VAL A 74 19.51 -12.58 -0.44
CA VAL A 74 19.68 -13.82 -1.19
C VAL A 74 21.02 -13.88 -1.96
N GLU A 75 22.00 -13.10 -1.52
CA GLU A 75 23.39 -13.09 -2.01
C GLU A 75 23.57 -12.72 -3.50
N ILE A 76 22.63 -11.95 -4.05
CA ILE A 76 22.75 -11.40 -5.42
C ILE A 76 23.33 -9.98 -5.33
N PRO A 77 24.42 -9.66 -6.09
CA PRO A 77 24.90 -8.27 -6.22
C PRO A 77 23.76 -7.36 -6.66
N ASN A 78 23.47 -6.31 -5.88
CA ASN A 78 22.21 -5.58 -6.01
C ASN A 78 22.44 -4.06 -5.99
N PRO A 79 22.00 -3.32 -7.03
CA PRO A 79 22.11 -1.87 -7.09
C PRO A 79 21.35 -1.17 -5.95
N HIS A 80 20.15 -1.68 -5.60
CA HIS A 80 19.33 -1.10 -4.52
C HIS A 80 19.97 -1.27 -3.14
N SER A 81 20.56 -2.44 -2.85
CA SER A 81 21.30 -2.66 -1.60
C SER A 81 22.53 -1.77 -1.53
N THR A 82 23.24 -1.59 -2.66
CA THR A 82 24.38 -0.69 -2.76
C THR A 82 23.96 0.77 -2.53
N CYS A 83 22.85 1.20 -3.13
CA CYS A 83 22.25 2.52 -2.91
C CYS A 83 21.82 2.71 -1.44
N ALA A 84 21.21 1.71 -0.81
CA ALA A 84 20.79 1.79 0.59
C ALA A 84 21.98 2.01 1.52
N PHE A 85 23.10 1.31 1.31
CA PHE A 85 24.32 1.55 2.05
C PHE A 85 24.82 2.99 1.84
N ILE A 86 24.96 3.45 0.60
CA ILE A 86 25.45 4.82 0.30
C ILE A 86 24.56 5.85 0.98
N ASN A 87 23.23 5.70 0.92
CA ASN A 87 22.29 6.63 1.52
C ASN A 87 22.46 6.72 3.05
N ARG A 88 22.55 5.61 3.75
CA ARG A 88 22.74 5.56 5.21
C ARG A 88 24.11 6.05 5.63
N ALA A 89 25.15 5.65 4.91
CA ALA A 89 26.53 6.05 5.19
C ALA A 89 26.75 7.57 5.01
N CYS A 90 26.16 8.19 3.98
CA CYS A 90 26.24 9.63 3.78
C CYS A 90 25.52 10.40 4.90
N GLY A 91 24.34 9.92 5.35
CA GLY A 91 23.66 10.49 6.52
C GLY A 91 24.50 10.39 7.80
N ALA A 92 25.16 9.26 8.02
CA ALA A 92 26.04 9.04 9.18
C ALA A 92 27.28 9.97 9.15
N ILE A 93 28.00 10.02 8.03
CA ILE A 93 29.20 10.88 7.88
C ILE A 93 28.87 12.37 8.09
N ALA A 94 27.70 12.81 7.64
CA ALA A 94 27.29 14.21 7.73
C ALA A 94 26.73 14.62 9.10
N SER A 95 26.48 13.69 10.00
CA SER A 95 25.81 13.94 11.29
C SER A 95 26.81 13.93 12.45
N ALA A 96 26.95 15.07 13.16
CA ALA A 96 27.88 15.21 14.28
C ALA A 96 27.61 14.23 15.45
N GLU A 97 26.36 13.75 15.56
CA GLU A 97 25.94 12.81 16.62
C GLU A 97 26.12 11.33 16.24
N SER A 98 26.58 11.07 15.01
CA SER A 98 26.90 9.74 14.51
C SER A 98 28.30 9.30 14.99
N SER A 99 28.44 8.01 15.28
CA SER A 99 29.76 7.38 15.53
C SER A 99 30.67 7.36 14.29
N TYR A 100 30.09 7.62 13.12
CA TYR A 100 30.80 7.71 11.83
C TYR A 100 31.01 9.15 11.36
N TYR A 101 30.77 10.17 12.21
CA TYR A 101 30.96 11.56 11.83
C TYR A 101 32.34 11.81 11.24
N GLN A 102 32.39 12.36 10.03
CA GLN A 102 33.62 12.63 9.26
C GLN A 102 34.57 11.42 9.13
N SER A 103 34.08 10.18 9.19
CA SER A 103 34.87 8.97 9.04
C SER A 103 35.44 8.83 7.64
N THR A 104 36.78 8.94 7.51
CA THR A 104 37.48 8.70 6.25
C THR A 104 37.43 7.26 5.78
N ASP A 105 37.30 6.29 6.71
CA ASP A 105 37.21 4.88 6.34
C ASP A 105 35.82 4.57 5.77
N LEU A 106 34.74 5.07 6.37
CA LEU A 106 33.40 4.96 5.79
C LEU A 106 33.31 5.69 4.44
N LEU A 107 34.03 6.81 4.27
CA LEU A 107 34.12 7.52 3.01
C LEU A 107 34.79 6.67 1.90
N LYS A 108 35.85 5.89 2.24
CA LYS A 108 36.47 4.94 1.31
C LYS A 108 35.47 3.86 0.88
N ASP A 109 34.66 3.37 1.82
CA ASP A 109 33.63 2.38 1.53
C ASP A 109 32.52 2.93 0.62
N ILE A 110 32.09 4.19 0.82
CA ILE A 110 31.17 4.89 -0.10
C ILE A 110 31.78 4.98 -1.50
N ASN A 111 33.07 5.34 -1.63
CA ASN A 111 33.75 5.42 -2.93
C ASN A 111 33.78 4.07 -3.66
N LEU A 112 34.07 2.98 -2.92
CA LEU A 112 34.04 1.62 -3.48
C LEU A 112 32.63 1.23 -3.93
N ALA A 113 31.61 1.53 -3.12
CA ALA A 113 30.21 1.29 -3.44
C ALA A 113 29.74 2.06 -4.69
N LEU A 114 30.14 3.34 -4.83
CA LEU A 114 29.87 4.14 -6.02
C LEU A 114 30.53 3.57 -7.28
N LYS A 115 31.80 3.12 -7.18
CA LYS A 115 32.47 2.47 -8.29
C LYS A 115 31.83 1.16 -8.70
N ALA A 116 31.32 0.39 -7.74
CA ALA A 116 30.54 -0.81 -8.02
C ALA A 116 29.19 -0.47 -8.67
N LEU A 117 28.51 0.58 -8.18
CA LEU A 117 27.24 1.05 -8.72
C LEU A 117 27.37 1.51 -10.18
N LEU A 118 28.45 2.25 -10.52
CA LEU A 118 28.77 2.62 -11.90
C LEU A 118 28.98 1.41 -12.81
N LYS A 119 29.54 0.30 -12.29
CA LYS A 119 29.66 -0.95 -13.05
C LYS A 119 28.33 -1.70 -13.22
N MET A 120 27.35 -1.45 -12.35
CA MET A 120 25.98 -2.00 -12.44
C MET A 120 25.09 -1.15 -13.34
N GLN A 121 25.46 0.12 -13.58
CA GLN A 121 24.73 1.03 -14.46
C GLN A 121 24.98 0.66 -15.91
N HIS A 122 23.91 0.57 -16.70
CA HIS A 122 23.98 0.33 -18.14
C HIS A 122 24.46 1.56 -18.91
N ALA A 123 24.86 1.36 -20.16
CA ALA A 123 25.30 2.45 -21.03
C ALA A 123 24.19 3.48 -21.33
N ASP A 124 22.92 3.08 -21.22
CA ASP A 124 21.75 3.97 -21.32
C ASP A 124 21.44 4.74 -20.03
N GLY A 125 22.25 4.56 -18.99
CA GLY A 125 22.11 5.23 -17.69
C GLY A 125 21.15 4.55 -16.70
N THR A 126 20.48 3.48 -17.10
CA THR A 126 19.56 2.73 -16.24
C THR A 126 20.28 1.72 -15.33
N ILE A 127 19.54 1.19 -14.35
CA ILE A 127 19.92 0.01 -13.56
C ILE A 127 18.83 -1.06 -13.64
N ASP A 128 19.14 -2.25 -13.12
CA ASP A 128 18.20 -3.35 -13.02
C ASP A 128 17.62 -3.46 -11.60
N LEU A 129 16.35 -3.81 -11.51
CA LEU A 129 15.79 -4.49 -10.35
C LEU A 129 15.96 -5.98 -10.57
N MET A 130 16.95 -6.58 -9.91
CA MET A 130 17.44 -7.94 -10.21
C MET A 130 16.39 -9.04 -10.15
N ASP A 131 15.26 -8.77 -9.49
CA ASP A 131 14.19 -9.74 -9.34
C ASP A 131 13.23 -9.79 -10.55
N THR A 132 13.12 -8.69 -11.34
CA THR A 132 12.06 -8.61 -12.36
C THR A 132 12.24 -7.58 -13.47
N ASN A 133 12.93 -6.45 -13.26
CA ASN A 133 12.97 -5.35 -14.23
C ASN A 133 14.39 -5.06 -14.69
N PHE A 134 14.61 -5.06 -15.99
CA PHE A 134 15.93 -4.81 -16.59
C PHE A 134 15.90 -3.51 -17.38
N HIS A 135 17.03 -2.75 -17.40
CA HIS A 135 17.09 -1.41 -17.96
C HIS A 135 15.96 -0.52 -17.44
N SER A 136 15.75 -0.56 -16.12
CA SER A 136 14.54 -0.01 -15.49
C SER A 136 14.67 1.47 -15.18
N THR A 137 13.96 2.31 -15.93
CA THR A 137 13.83 3.74 -15.62
C THR A 137 13.23 3.99 -14.24
N PRO A 138 12.11 3.33 -13.83
CA PRO A 138 11.53 3.57 -12.52
C PRO A 138 12.46 3.19 -11.37
N ASP A 139 13.12 2.05 -11.45
CA ASP A 139 14.03 1.58 -10.39
C ASP A 139 15.26 2.49 -10.29
N THR A 140 15.75 2.99 -11.43
CA THR A 140 16.77 4.04 -11.48
C THR A 140 16.30 5.30 -10.74
N ALA A 141 15.05 5.73 -10.97
CA ALA A 141 14.49 6.90 -10.31
C ALA A 141 14.33 6.72 -8.79
N PHE A 142 13.95 5.52 -8.32
CA PHE A 142 13.91 5.20 -6.88
C PHE A 142 15.26 5.38 -6.22
N MET A 143 16.35 5.07 -6.90
CA MET A 143 17.70 5.29 -6.39
C MET A 143 18.13 6.77 -6.49
N VAL A 144 17.95 7.40 -7.65
CA VAL A 144 18.40 8.78 -7.91
C VAL A 144 17.86 9.76 -6.88
N LYS A 145 16.55 9.72 -6.54
CA LYS A 145 15.97 10.63 -5.55
C LYS A 145 16.62 10.54 -4.15
N ARG A 146 17.11 9.35 -3.76
CA ARG A 146 17.84 9.13 -2.49
C ARG A 146 19.29 9.54 -2.61
N LEU A 147 19.90 9.24 -3.75
CA LEU A 147 21.32 9.49 -4.00
C LEU A 147 21.62 10.99 -4.17
N VAL A 148 20.71 11.81 -4.73
CA VAL A 148 20.90 13.26 -4.76
C VAL A 148 20.93 13.85 -3.34
N GLN A 149 20.05 13.38 -2.44
CA GLN A 149 20.10 13.79 -1.03
C GLN A 149 21.44 13.38 -0.38
N SER A 150 21.86 12.15 -0.64
CA SER A 150 23.13 11.62 -0.13
C SER A 150 24.32 12.43 -0.64
N TYR A 151 24.32 12.81 -1.92
CA TYR A 151 25.32 13.69 -2.52
C TYR A 151 25.38 15.04 -1.80
N ASN A 152 24.23 15.68 -1.57
CA ASN A 152 24.15 16.98 -0.89
C ASN A 152 24.69 16.89 0.55
N LEU A 153 24.28 15.90 1.32
CA LEU A 153 24.75 15.70 2.69
C LEU A 153 26.26 15.43 2.73
N LEU A 154 26.76 14.59 1.84
CA LEU A 154 28.19 14.29 1.76
C LEU A 154 28.99 15.54 1.38
N GLN A 155 28.53 16.33 0.40
CA GLN A 155 29.18 17.58 -0.01
C GLN A 155 29.26 18.58 1.15
N GLN A 156 28.23 18.67 1.98
CA GLN A 156 28.14 19.56 3.13
C GLN A 156 28.93 19.06 4.36
N SER A 157 29.30 17.78 4.41
CA SER A 157 29.89 17.14 5.59
C SER A 157 31.28 17.72 5.97
N GLY A 158 31.97 18.32 5.02
CA GLY A 158 33.35 18.80 5.22
C GLY A 158 34.38 17.69 5.44
N THR A 159 34.04 16.42 5.21
CA THR A 159 34.93 15.27 5.42
C THR A 159 36.12 15.33 4.44
N LYS A 160 37.33 15.12 4.95
CA LYS A 160 38.55 15.11 4.12
C LYS A 160 38.48 14.03 3.06
N GLY A 161 38.71 14.37 1.79
CA GLY A 161 38.65 13.44 0.65
C GLY A 161 37.28 13.36 -0.04
N THR A 162 36.27 14.08 0.44
CA THR A 162 34.94 14.11 -0.16
C THR A 162 34.96 14.49 -1.65
N ALA A 163 35.77 15.46 -2.07
CA ALA A 163 35.82 15.92 -3.45
C ALA A 163 36.09 14.79 -4.46
N GLU A 164 36.96 13.83 -4.11
CA GLU A 164 37.26 12.66 -4.95
C GLU A 164 36.08 11.70 -5.07
N VAL A 165 35.28 11.56 -4.00
CA VAL A 165 34.12 10.67 -3.95
C VAL A 165 32.92 11.26 -4.69
N LEU A 166 32.80 12.58 -4.72
CA LEU A 166 31.74 13.26 -5.46
C LEU A 166 31.84 13.07 -6.98
N VAL A 167 33.05 12.83 -7.54
CA VAL A 167 33.25 12.64 -8.99
C VAL A 167 32.46 11.41 -9.53
N PRO A 168 32.69 10.17 -9.04
CA PRO A 168 31.90 9.02 -9.50
C PRO A 168 30.43 9.13 -9.10
N PHE A 169 30.10 9.83 -8.03
CA PHE A 169 28.73 10.07 -7.61
C PHE A 169 27.97 10.94 -8.62
N GLU A 170 28.56 12.06 -9.03
CA GLU A 170 28.01 12.96 -10.04
C GLU A 170 27.89 12.25 -11.39
N GLN A 171 28.88 11.44 -11.77
CA GLN A 171 28.84 10.67 -13.01
C GLN A 171 27.62 9.75 -13.04
N PHE A 172 27.39 8.96 -11.98
CA PHE A 172 26.23 8.08 -11.89
C PHE A 172 24.92 8.84 -12.01
N LEU A 173 24.77 9.93 -11.25
CA LEU A 173 23.54 10.72 -11.22
C LEU A 173 23.23 11.41 -12.55
N LYS A 174 24.23 11.96 -13.24
CA LYS A 174 24.04 12.59 -14.54
C LYS A 174 23.68 11.58 -15.64
N GLN A 175 24.33 10.42 -15.67
CA GLN A 175 23.99 9.34 -16.61
C GLN A 175 22.56 8.84 -16.36
N ALA A 176 22.17 8.63 -15.09
CA ALA A 176 20.80 8.29 -14.75
C ALA A 176 19.80 9.36 -15.17
N GLY A 177 20.15 10.66 -15.03
CA GLY A 177 19.31 11.78 -15.48
C GLY A 177 18.96 11.71 -16.96
N GLU A 178 19.90 11.35 -17.84
CA GLU A 178 19.64 11.18 -19.28
C GLU A 178 18.64 10.03 -19.52
N ALA A 179 18.77 8.91 -18.79
CA ALA A 179 17.81 7.79 -18.88
C ALA A 179 16.39 8.22 -18.44
N LEU A 180 16.29 9.02 -17.37
CA LEU A 180 15.00 9.45 -16.83
C LEU A 180 14.24 10.45 -17.73
N ILE A 181 14.96 11.25 -18.55
CA ILE A 181 14.36 12.19 -19.50
C ILE A 181 13.56 11.43 -20.58
N ILE A 182 14.08 10.31 -21.07
CA ILE A 182 13.53 9.60 -22.24
C ILE A 182 12.81 8.31 -21.87
N GLY A 183 13.10 7.72 -20.71
CA GLY A 183 12.60 6.43 -20.31
C GLY A 183 11.12 6.42 -19.97
N GLY A 184 10.51 5.23 -20.04
CA GLY A 184 9.10 5.00 -19.78
C GLY A 184 8.83 4.42 -18.39
N ILE A 185 7.56 4.11 -18.19
CA ILE A 185 7.03 3.54 -16.94
C ILE A 185 6.11 2.36 -17.26
N HIS A 186 5.78 1.53 -16.26
CA HIS A 186 4.78 0.47 -16.41
C HIS A 186 3.74 0.42 -15.27
N THR A 187 3.86 1.29 -14.25
CA THR A 187 2.82 1.44 -13.21
C THR A 187 2.62 2.92 -12.87
N PRO A 188 1.41 3.32 -12.42
CA PRO A 188 1.07 4.74 -12.20
C PRO A 188 2.00 5.50 -11.26
N ASN A 189 2.43 4.89 -10.14
CA ASN A 189 3.30 5.55 -9.17
C ASN A 189 4.68 5.93 -9.77
N HIS A 190 5.14 5.22 -10.77
CA HIS A 190 6.45 5.44 -11.39
C HIS A 190 6.57 6.83 -12.02
N ARG A 191 5.45 7.42 -12.55
CA ARG A 191 5.44 8.81 -13.06
C ARG A 191 5.96 9.79 -11.99
N TRP A 192 5.47 9.61 -10.78
CA TRP A 192 5.77 10.50 -9.66
C TRP A 192 7.17 10.27 -9.09
N VAL A 193 7.63 9.03 -9.08
CA VAL A 193 9.01 8.71 -8.66
C VAL A 193 10.03 9.26 -9.65
N VAL A 194 9.79 9.11 -10.97
CA VAL A 194 10.62 9.70 -12.03
C VAL A 194 10.60 11.23 -11.94
N SER A 195 9.41 11.81 -11.74
CA SER A 195 9.26 13.27 -11.57
C SER A 195 10.04 13.80 -10.37
N ALA A 196 9.99 13.11 -9.23
CA ALA A 196 10.74 13.53 -8.04
C ALA A 196 12.26 13.40 -8.24
N ALA A 197 12.73 12.34 -8.91
CA ALA A 197 14.14 12.16 -9.22
C ALA A 197 14.65 13.28 -10.14
N LEU A 198 13.92 13.60 -11.22
CA LEU A 198 14.24 14.71 -12.13
C LEU A 198 14.18 16.07 -11.42
N THR A 199 13.22 16.27 -10.53
CA THR A 199 13.13 17.49 -9.72
C THR A 199 14.38 17.66 -8.83
N LYS A 200 14.81 16.60 -8.13
CA LYS A 200 16.02 16.64 -7.31
C LYS A 200 17.29 16.86 -8.14
N LEU A 201 17.39 16.26 -9.33
CA LEU A 201 18.49 16.53 -10.26
C LEU A 201 18.48 17.98 -10.73
N ASN A 202 17.31 18.55 -11.05
CA ASN A 202 17.17 19.94 -11.47
C ASN A 202 17.55 20.94 -10.36
N GLU A 203 17.21 20.64 -9.09
CA GLU A 203 17.65 21.44 -7.94
C GLU A 203 19.18 21.51 -7.86
N LYS A 204 19.87 20.41 -8.18
CA LYS A 204 21.33 20.31 -8.09
C LYS A 204 22.06 20.76 -9.34
N TRP A 205 21.58 20.33 -10.50
CA TRP A 205 22.12 20.66 -11.83
C TRP A 205 20.96 21.10 -12.73
N PRO A 206 20.64 22.42 -12.77
CA PRO A 206 19.51 22.92 -13.52
C PRO A 206 19.55 22.55 -15.00
N ASP A 207 18.49 21.84 -15.47
CA ASP A 207 18.31 21.47 -16.88
C ASP A 207 16.82 21.54 -17.23
N LYS A 208 16.47 22.36 -18.24
CA LYS A 208 15.09 22.51 -18.71
C LYS A 208 14.45 21.19 -19.15
N ARG A 209 15.23 20.23 -19.62
CA ARG A 209 14.74 18.92 -20.05
C ARG A 209 14.12 18.14 -18.88
N TYR A 210 14.71 18.26 -17.68
CA TYR A 210 14.15 17.66 -16.46
C TYR A 210 12.77 18.24 -16.15
N VAL A 211 12.65 19.56 -16.11
CA VAL A 211 11.39 20.25 -15.82
C VAL A 211 10.33 19.93 -16.88
N ASN A 212 10.71 19.94 -18.17
CA ASN A 212 9.80 19.60 -19.26
C ASN A 212 9.25 18.18 -19.08
N ARG A 213 10.11 17.19 -18.81
CA ARG A 213 9.66 15.80 -18.61
C ARG A 213 8.73 15.65 -17.41
N VAL A 214 8.99 16.36 -16.31
CA VAL A 214 8.06 16.39 -15.16
C VAL A 214 6.72 17.00 -15.55
N ASN A 215 6.71 18.08 -16.34
CA ASN A 215 5.46 18.68 -16.81
C ASN A 215 4.71 17.75 -17.77
N ASP A 216 5.38 16.94 -18.59
CA ASP A 216 4.73 15.91 -19.43
C ASP A 216 3.95 14.91 -18.55
N TRP A 217 4.58 14.42 -17.46
CA TRP A 217 3.90 13.52 -16.53
C TRP A 217 2.77 14.21 -15.75
N LEU A 218 2.93 15.45 -15.34
CA LEU A 218 1.88 16.22 -14.65
C LEU A 218 0.68 16.50 -15.57
N ALA A 219 0.88 16.60 -16.89
CA ALA A 219 -0.19 16.77 -17.87
C ALA A 219 -1.13 15.56 -17.95
N GLU A 220 -0.69 14.37 -17.52
CA GLU A 220 -1.55 13.18 -17.38
C GLU A 220 -2.44 13.23 -16.13
N HIS A 221 -2.33 14.26 -15.32
CA HIS A 221 -3.01 14.46 -14.04
C HIS A 221 -2.63 13.44 -12.96
N ILE A 222 -2.80 13.81 -11.69
CA ILE A 222 -2.57 12.93 -10.55
C ILE A 222 -3.78 11.99 -10.43
N ASP A 223 -3.51 10.69 -10.44
CA ASP A 223 -4.47 9.59 -10.47
C ASP A 223 -5.11 9.31 -9.10
N LEU A 224 -5.79 10.30 -8.54
CA LEU A 224 -6.47 10.23 -7.25
C LEU A 224 -7.98 10.15 -7.46
N ASP A 225 -8.62 9.11 -6.90
CA ASP A 225 -10.07 8.98 -6.94
C ASP A 225 -10.77 9.94 -5.95
N PRO A 226 -12.11 10.10 -6.05
CA PRO A 226 -12.85 10.97 -5.14
C PRO A 226 -12.77 10.56 -3.66
N ASP A 227 -12.49 9.29 -3.34
CA ASP A 227 -12.29 8.81 -1.96
C ASP A 227 -10.93 9.27 -1.38
N GLY A 228 -9.98 9.66 -2.25
CA GLY A 228 -8.62 10.03 -1.87
C GLY A 228 -7.60 8.91 -2.07
N GLN A 229 -7.93 7.86 -2.83
CA GLN A 229 -7.05 6.74 -3.10
C GLN A 229 -6.40 6.86 -4.47
N TYR A 230 -5.11 6.59 -4.56
CA TYR A 230 -4.40 6.47 -5.83
C TYR A 230 -4.81 5.19 -6.56
N THR A 231 -4.73 5.21 -7.90
CA THR A 231 -5.19 4.11 -8.78
C THR A 231 -4.64 2.73 -8.41
N GLU A 232 -3.42 2.64 -7.90
CA GLU A 232 -2.82 1.36 -7.51
C GLU A 232 -3.43 0.76 -6.25
N LYS A 233 -4.11 1.57 -5.44
CA LYS A 233 -4.74 1.12 -4.18
C LYS A 233 -3.78 0.33 -3.28
N SER A 234 -2.53 0.80 -3.16
CA SER A 234 -1.51 0.20 -2.30
C SER A 234 -1.45 0.96 -0.98
N THR A 235 -2.21 0.50 -0.01
CA THR A 235 -2.48 1.26 1.23
C THR A 235 -1.27 1.36 2.16
N TYR A 236 -0.38 0.37 2.15
CA TYR A 236 0.82 0.35 2.99
C TYR A 236 2.08 0.83 2.24
N GLY A 237 2.19 0.48 0.95
CA GLY A 237 3.41 0.71 0.16
C GLY A 237 3.35 1.95 -0.72
N TYR A 238 2.78 1.80 -1.92
CA TYR A 238 2.95 2.79 -2.99
C TYR A 238 2.20 4.11 -2.77
N SER A 239 1.06 4.13 -2.07
CA SER A 239 0.37 5.40 -1.77
C SER A 239 1.25 6.32 -0.92
N ALA A 240 1.93 5.79 0.10
CA ALA A 240 2.89 6.55 0.91
C ALA A 240 4.12 7.01 0.11
N VAL A 241 4.56 6.20 -0.86
CA VAL A 241 5.63 6.61 -1.80
C VAL A 241 5.17 7.78 -2.63
N VAL A 242 3.95 7.72 -3.21
CA VAL A 242 3.38 8.81 -4.02
C VAL A 242 3.28 10.10 -3.22
N ASP A 243 2.75 10.07 -2.00
CA ASP A 243 2.68 11.24 -1.14
C ASP A 243 4.04 11.90 -0.94
N ARG A 244 5.05 11.12 -0.59
CA ARG A 244 6.41 11.61 -0.36
C ARG A 244 7.04 12.22 -1.60
N VAL A 245 6.87 11.60 -2.76
CA VAL A 245 7.48 12.11 -4.00
C VAL A 245 6.73 13.30 -4.58
N LEU A 246 5.41 13.38 -4.40
CA LEU A 246 4.62 14.57 -4.77
C LEU A 246 5.01 15.80 -3.94
N ILE A 247 5.31 15.64 -2.64
CA ILE A 247 5.88 16.73 -1.82
C ILE A 247 7.21 17.19 -2.42
N THR A 248 8.08 16.27 -2.84
CA THR A 248 9.35 16.62 -3.47
C THR A 248 9.14 17.43 -4.76
N VAL A 249 8.22 16.99 -5.63
CA VAL A 249 7.90 17.70 -6.87
C VAL A 249 7.29 19.08 -6.60
N SER A 250 6.34 19.14 -5.65
CA SER A 250 5.70 20.40 -5.24
C SER A 250 6.71 21.45 -4.76
N LYS A 251 7.64 21.03 -3.89
CA LYS A 251 8.71 21.92 -3.37
C LYS A 251 9.63 22.40 -4.47
N GLY A 252 10.21 21.48 -5.24
CA GLY A 252 11.27 21.80 -6.19
C GLY A 252 10.79 22.54 -7.45
N LEU A 253 9.50 22.41 -7.80
CA LEU A 253 8.90 23.15 -8.92
C LEU A 253 8.00 24.32 -8.49
N HIS A 254 7.90 24.59 -7.18
CA HIS A 254 7.03 25.62 -6.62
C HIS A 254 5.57 25.50 -7.06
N LYS A 255 5.03 24.25 -7.02
CA LYS A 255 3.65 23.89 -7.41
C LYS A 255 2.86 23.42 -6.18
N PRO A 256 2.39 24.32 -5.29
CA PRO A 256 1.68 23.96 -4.06
C PRO A 256 0.37 23.23 -4.28
N GLU A 257 -0.26 23.38 -5.43
CA GLU A 257 -1.50 22.70 -5.82
C GLU A 257 -1.35 21.16 -5.85
N ILE A 258 -0.15 20.65 -6.04
CA ILE A 258 0.15 19.20 -5.99
C ILE A 258 -0.13 18.62 -4.60
N LEU A 259 0.03 19.42 -3.55
CA LEU A 259 -0.18 18.99 -2.16
C LEU A 259 -1.64 18.66 -1.83
N ASP A 260 -2.60 19.10 -2.64
CA ASP A 260 -4.00 18.76 -2.44
C ASP A 260 -4.26 17.25 -2.59
N ALA A 261 -3.53 16.58 -3.48
CA ALA A 261 -3.60 15.13 -3.62
C ALA A 261 -3.04 14.43 -2.37
N VAL A 262 -1.88 14.88 -1.89
CA VAL A 262 -1.25 14.36 -0.66
C VAL A 262 -2.17 14.54 0.54
N ARG A 263 -2.74 15.72 0.71
CA ARG A 263 -3.67 16.05 1.79
C ARG A 263 -4.89 15.13 1.79
N LYS A 264 -5.51 14.92 0.61
CA LYS A 264 -6.67 14.03 0.48
C LYS A 264 -6.32 12.58 0.81
N ASN A 265 -5.17 12.07 0.35
CA ASN A 265 -4.76 10.71 0.65
C ASN A 265 -4.50 10.50 2.15
N ILE A 266 -3.73 11.39 2.80
CA ILE A 266 -3.47 11.30 4.25
C ILE A 266 -4.79 11.37 5.06
N LEU A 267 -5.71 12.27 4.69
CA LEU A 267 -7.01 12.40 5.37
C LEU A 267 -7.89 11.15 5.19
N MET A 268 -7.77 10.45 4.08
CA MET A 268 -8.39 9.14 3.90
C MET A 268 -7.74 8.10 4.80
N MET A 269 -6.41 8.06 4.86
CA MET A 269 -5.65 7.04 5.59
C MET A 269 -5.93 7.01 7.10
N ARG A 270 -6.43 8.08 7.71
CA ARG A 270 -6.89 8.07 9.11
C ARG A 270 -8.02 7.08 9.40
N TYR A 271 -8.78 6.68 8.37
CA TYR A 271 -9.81 5.65 8.44
C TYR A 271 -9.29 4.24 8.09
N TYR A 272 -8.06 4.15 7.59
CA TYR A 272 -7.39 2.91 7.21
C TYR A 272 -6.44 2.40 8.31
N LEU A 273 -6.84 2.63 9.57
CA LEU A 273 -6.12 2.18 10.75
C LEU A 273 -6.98 1.20 11.56
N HIS A 274 -6.40 0.05 11.88
CA HIS A 274 -6.95 -0.89 12.84
C HIS A 274 -6.72 -0.42 14.30
N PRO A 275 -7.48 -0.96 15.29
CA PRO A 275 -7.31 -0.59 16.70
C PRO A 275 -5.88 -0.78 17.22
N ASN A 276 -5.16 -1.78 16.74
CA ASN A 276 -3.76 -2.07 17.11
C ASN A 276 -2.72 -1.22 16.36
N GLY A 277 -3.14 -0.23 15.55
CA GLY A 277 -2.26 0.67 14.80
C GLY A 277 -1.75 0.13 13.46
N GLU A 278 -2.19 -1.05 13.05
CA GLU A 278 -1.88 -1.59 11.72
C GLU A 278 -2.68 -0.89 10.62
N VAL A 279 -2.12 -0.88 9.41
CA VAL A 279 -2.79 -0.35 8.22
C VAL A 279 -3.75 -1.39 7.64
N VAL A 280 -4.90 -0.93 7.13
CA VAL A 280 -5.88 -1.74 6.40
C VAL A 280 -5.29 -2.15 5.05
N THR A 281 -4.63 -3.30 5.00
CA THR A 281 -3.96 -3.84 3.80
C THR A 281 -4.82 -4.82 3.02
N GLU A 282 -5.88 -5.35 3.60
CA GLU A 282 -6.86 -6.19 2.88
C GLU A 282 -7.56 -5.45 1.73
N ALA A 283 -7.59 -4.12 1.80
CA ALA A 283 -8.09 -3.24 0.75
C ALA A 283 -7.07 -2.96 -0.37
N SER A 284 -5.82 -3.36 -0.19
CA SER A 284 -4.79 -3.16 -1.20
C SER A 284 -4.98 -4.06 -2.42
N ASN A 285 -4.54 -3.58 -3.60
CA ASN A 285 -4.52 -4.35 -4.86
C ASN A 285 -3.11 -4.69 -5.34
N ARG A 286 -2.08 -4.42 -4.52
CA ARG A 286 -0.67 -4.65 -4.85
C ARG A 286 -0.07 -5.73 -3.93
N GLN A 287 1.24 -5.88 -3.97
CA GLN A 287 1.99 -6.89 -3.22
C GLN A 287 1.85 -6.74 -1.69
N ASP A 288 1.40 -5.58 -1.22
CA ASP A 288 1.13 -5.30 0.19
C ASP A 288 -0.24 -5.80 0.67
N LYS A 289 -1.05 -6.41 -0.22
CA LYS A 289 -2.35 -6.98 0.16
C LYS A 289 -2.20 -8.05 1.23
N GLY A 290 -2.83 -7.82 2.39
CA GLY A 290 -2.79 -8.74 3.52
C GLY A 290 -1.46 -8.75 4.29
N GLN A 291 -0.51 -7.87 3.97
CA GLN A 291 0.70 -7.70 4.77
C GLN A 291 0.38 -7.01 6.11
N ILE A 292 1.14 -7.38 7.13
CA ILE A 292 1.07 -6.74 8.45
C ILE A 292 2.08 -5.58 8.44
N GLY A 293 1.58 -4.37 8.60
CA GLY A 293 2.41 -3.17 8.62
C GLY A 293 1.73 -2.02 9.35
N THR A 294 2.54 -1.11 9.86
CA THR A 294 2.11 0.14 10.50
C THR A 294 2.31 1.33 9.54
N MET A 295 2.01 2.55 9.98
CA MET A 295 2.02 3.72 9.09
C MET A 295 3.40 4.35 8.86
N GLU A 296 4.51 3.71 9.18
CA GLU A 296 5.86 4.30 9.10
C GLU A 296 6.17 4.94 7.75
N ASN A 297 5.67 4.38 6.66
CA ASN A 297 5.90 4.90 5.31
C ASN A 297 5.27 6.29 5.07
N TYR A 298 4.24 6.64 5.85
CA TYR A 298 3.56 7.94 5.78
C TYR A 298 4.17 9.01 6.67
N TYR A 299 5.09 8.69 7.57
CA TYR A 299 5.58 9.61 8.58
C TYR A 299 6.10 10.93 7.99
N TYR A 300 6.92 10.87 6.94
CA TYR A 300 7.43 12.07 6.28
C TYR A 300 6.30 12.96 5.75
N ALA A 301 5.33 12.38 5.05
CA ALA A 301 4.22 13.12 4.47
C ALA A 301 3.30 13.69 5.55
N CYS A 302 2.94 12.90 6.57
CA CYS A 302 2.15 13.36 7.71
C CYS A 302 2.84 14.51 8.45
N ARG A 303 4.16 14.39 8.70
CA ARG A 303 4.92 15.43 9.40
C ARG A 303 5.01 16.71 8.60
N TYR A 304 5.34 16.61 7.30
CA TYR A 304 5.41 17.76 6.40
C TYR A 304 4.06 18.48 6.33
N MET A 305 2.97 17.76 6.07
CA MET A 305 1.63 18.34 5.94
C MET A 305 1.10 18.86 7.27
N SER A 306 1.35 18.16 8.39
CA SER A 306 0.98 18.63 9.73
C SER A 306 1.60 19.98 10.07
N LEU A 307 2.89 20.17 9.76
CA LEU A 307 3.59 21.43 10.00
C LEU A 307 3.13 22.53 9.04
N LEU A 308 2.87 22.20 7.78
CA LEU A 308 2.41 23.14 6.76
C LEU A 308 1.00 23.67 7.05
N ASP A 309 0.07 22.76 7.33
CA ASP A 309 -1.35 23.07 7.51
C ASP A 309 -1.72 23.34 8.98
N ASN A 310 -0.79 23.24 9.91
CA ASN A 310 -1.02 23.27 11.36
C ASN A 310 -2.11 22.26 11.80
N ASP A 311 -2.02 21.03 11.23
CA ASP A 311 -3.06 19.99 11.40
C ASP A 311 -2.76 19.04 12.56
N GLY A 312 -3.64 19.05 13.58
CA GLY A 312 -3.51 18.21 14.78
C GLY A 312 -3.85 16.74 14.59
N GLU A 313 -4.66 16.35 13.57
CA GLU A 313 -4.93 14.95 13.28
C GLU A 313 -3.73 14.28 12.59
N MET A 314 -3.09 14.98 11.64
CA MET A 314 -1.84 14.53 11.05
C MET A 314 -0.71 14.48 12.09
N ALA A 315 -0.69 15.41 13.05
CA ALA A 315 0.22 15.34 14.19
C ALA A 315 -0.02 14.09 15.06
N ALA A 316 -1.28 13.73 15.30
CA ALA A 316 -1.63 12.49 16.01
C ALA A 316 -1.19 11.24 15.26
N MET A 317 -1.30 11.22 13.93
CA MET A 317 -0.76 10.13 13.10
C MET A 317 0.77 10.03 13.24
N CYS A 318 1.50 11.14 13.23
CA CYS A 318 2.94 11.13 13.49
C CYS A 318 3.28 10.51 14.84
N ARG A 319 2.58 10.92 15.93
CA ARG A 319 2.84 10.37 17.27
C ARG A 319 2.49 8.90 17.38
N LEU A 320 1.44 8.44 16.70
CA LEU A 320 1.13 7.01 16.60
C LEU A 320 2.29 6.24 15.95
N ILE A 321 2.84 6.75 14.85
CA ILE A 321 3.98 6.14 14.17
C ILE A 321 5.22 6.15 15.06
N GLU A 322 5.50 7.26 15.73
CA GLU A 322 6.61 7.38 16.68
C GLU A 322 6.52 6.33 17.81
N SER A 323 5.32 6.09 18.33
CA SER A 323 5.10 5.11 19.40
C SER A 323 5.15 3.65 18.94
N THR A 324 4.78 3.36 17.69
CA THR A 324 4.66 1.97 17.18
C THR A 324 5.81 1.53 16.30
N SER A 325 6.48 2.45 15.59
CA SER A 325 7.37 2.09 14.47
C SER A 325 8.59 2.99 14.33
N PHE A 326 8.98 3.70 15.39
CA PHE A 326 10.07 4.68 15.35
C PHE A 326 11.35 4.14 14.71
N ARG A 327 11.72 2.90 15.04
CA ARG A 327 12.93 2.23 14.50
C ARG A 327 12.97 2.19 12.97
N LYS A 328 11.82 2.10 12.31
CA LYS A 328 11.71 2.00 10.85
C LYS A 328 11.85 3.36 10.14
N LEU A 329 11.82 4.48 10.88
CA LEU A 329 11.94 5.82 10.32
C LEU A 329 13.35 6.13 9.82
N THR A 330 14.35 5.31 10.12
CA THR A 330 15.72 5.44 9.59
C THR A 330 15.78 5.48 8.06
N ASP A 331 14.82 4.84 7.37
CA ASP A 331 14.75 4.87 5.89
C ASP A 331 14.51 6.27 5.30
N THR A 332 14.00 7.18 6.11
CA THR A 332 13.70 8.56 5.71
C THR A 332 14.57 9.59 6.41
N LEU A 333 15.60 9.17 7.16
CA LEU A 333 16.48 10.08 7.92
C LEU A 333 17.03 11.23 7.08
N ASN A 334 17.50 10.94 5.87
CA ASN A 334 18.14 11.95 5.03
C ASN A 334 17.19 13.08 4.61
N TYR A 335 15.87 12.86 4.58
CA TYR A 335 14.89 13.93 4.37
C TYR A 335 14.92 14.96 5.52
N TYR A 336 15.09 14.49 6.77
CA TYR A 336 15.13 15.36 7.95
C TYR A 336 16.49 16.04 8.10
N LEU A 337 17.57 15.38 7.66
CA LEU A 337 18.91 16.00 7.63
C LEU A 337 19.03 17.08 6.56
N GLU A 338 18.37 16.89 5.40
CA GLU A 338 18.38 17.86 4.29
C GLU A 338 17.43 19.06 4.56
N ASP A 339 16.36 18.86 5.33
CA ASP A 339 15.36 19.90 5.60
C ASP A 339 15.13 20.10 7.11
N PRO A 340 15.92 20.97 7.77
CA PRO A 340 15.73 21.30 9.18
C PRO A 340 14.36 21.94 9.51
N SER A 341 13.61 22.46 8.54
CA SER A 341 12.26 22.99 8.81
C SER A 341 11.31 21.92 9.37
N LEU A 342 11.61 20.63 9.10
CA LEU A 342 10.90 19.48 9.64
C LEU A 342 11.25 19.15 11.11
N TRP A 343 12.23 19.82 11.72
CA TRP A 343 12.61 19.63 13.12
C TRP A 343 11.66 20.32 14.10
N LYS A 344 10.83 21.25 13.60
CA LYS A 344 9.85 21.97 14.41
C LYS A 344 8.96 21.02 15.20
N GLU A 345 8.51 21.48 16.37
CA GLU A 345 7.48 20.78 17.15
C GLU A 345 6.20 20.64 16.34
N LEU A 346 5.60 19.45 16.43
CA LEU A 346 4.31 19.19 15.82
C LEU A 346 3.21 20.00 16.53
N PRO A 347 2.15 20.38 15.81
CA PRO A 347 0.97 20.99 16.43
C PRO A 347 0.38 20.12 17.54
N GLY A 348 -0.45 20.70 18.40
CA GLY A 348 -1.23 19.95 19.39
C GLY A 348 -2.05 18.85 18.72
N SER A 349 -1.93 17.61 19.20
CA SER A 349 -2.67 16.47 18.63
C SER A 349 -4.17 16.61 18.81
N LYS A 350 -4.93 16.33 17.74
CA LYS A 350 -6.36 16.05 17.80
C LYS A 350 -6.56 14.55 17.77
N ALA A 351 -7.54 14.05 18.52
CA ALA A 351 -7.82 12.62 18.55
C ALA A 351 -8.15 12.07 17.15
N LEU A 352 -7.56 10.94 16.80
CA LEU A 352 -7.96 10.20 15.60
C LEU A 352 -9.35 9.60 15.77
N PRO A 353 -10.14 9.43 14.69
CA PRO A 353 -11.47 8.86 14.79
C PRO A 353 -11.40 7.39 15.25
N VAL A 354 -12.11 7.06 16.32
CA VAL A 354 -12.18 5.70 16.90
C VAL A 354 -13.60 5.12 16.93
N SER A 355 -14.60 5.91 16.52
CA SER A 355 -16.00 5.46 16.41
C SER A 355 -16.62 6.11 15.18
N TYR A 356 -16.80 5.31 14.11
CA TYR A 356 -17.31 5.79 12.83
C TYR A 356 -17.86 4.66 11.95
N VAL A 357 -18.66 5.06 10.97
CA VAL A 357 -18.96 4.31 9.74
C VAL A 357 -18.49 5.19 8.59
N LYS A 358 -17.66 4.66 7.70
CA LYS A 358 -17.13 5.39 6.55
C LYS A 358 -17.14 4.53 5.29
N SER A 359 -17.92 4.97 4.32
CA SER A 359 -17.98 4.35 2.99
C SER A 359 -16.99 5.00 2.04
N PHE A 360 -16.32 4.16 1.24
CA PHE A 360 -15.38 4.52 0.20
C PHE A 360 -15.84 3.82 -1.10
N PRO A 361 -16.83 4.40 -1.81
CA PRO A 361 -17.49 3.74 -2.94
C PRO A 361 -16.56 3.51 -4.13
N TYR A 362 -15.62 4.41 -4.41
CA TYR A 362 -14.64 4.25 -5.50
C TYR A 362 -13.54 3.23 -5.16
N SER A 363 -13.21 3.12 -3.89
CA SER A 363 -12.31 2.08 -3.40
C SER A 363 -13.00 0.74 -3.20
N GLY A 364 -14.33 0.71 -3.18
CA GLY A 364 -15.14 -0.49 -3.06
C GLY A 364 -15.14 -1.09 -1.66
N LEU A 365 -15.15 -0.23 -0.62
CA LEU A 365 -15.14 -0.71 0.76
C LEU A 365 -15.92 0.18 1.73
N VAL A 366 -16.29 -0.42 2.85
CA VAL A 366 -16.84 0.27 4.03
C VAL A 366 -15.99 -0.07 5.24
N ARG A 367 -15.65 0.94 6.01
CA ARG A 367 -14.96 0.82 7.31
C ARG A 367 -15.90 1.17 8.45
N ILE A 368 -15.98 0.27 9.42
CA ILE A 368 -16.74 0.49 10.65
C ILE A 368 -15.77 0.29 11.80
N ARG A 369 -15.68 1.27 12.72
CA ARG A 369 -14.85 1.17 13.92
C ARG A 369 -15.65 1.58 15.14
N ARG A 370 -15.46 0.85 16.24
CA ARG A 370 -16.04 1.11 17.57
C ARG A 370 -14.96 0.88 18.62
N ASN A 371 -14.15 1.91 18.86
CA ASN A 371 -13.03 1.89 19.82
C ASN A 371 -12.09 0.70 19.60
N GLU A 372 -12.35 -0.44 20.27
CA GLU A 372 -11.48 -1.61 20.33
C GLU A 372 -11.61 -2.58 19.16
N TRP A 373 -12.71 -2.49 18.40
CA TRP A 373 -12.91 -3.35 17.25
C TRP A 373 -13.23 -2.56 15.98
N ASP A 374 -12.91 -3.16 14.87
CA ASP A 374 -13.32 -2.68 13.57
C ASP A 374 -13.63 -3.82 12.59
N THR A 375 -14.31 -3.47 11.52
CA THR A 375 -14.56 -4.34 10.38
C THR A 375 -14.37 -3.59 9.08
N THR A 376 -13.84 -4.31 8.07
CA THR A 376 -13.81 -3.87 6.68
C THR A 376 -14.73 -4.74 5.86
N ILE A 377 -15.66 -4.14 5.14
CA ILE A 377 -16.53 -4.81 4.16
C ILE A 377 -15.97 -4.45 2.78
N LEU A 378 -15.77 -5.45 1.90
CA LEU A 378 -15.08 -5.29 0.63
C LEU A 378 -15.92 -5.81 -0.53
N SER A 379 -16.08 -5.03 -1.59
CA SER A 379 -16.46 -5.52 -2.91
C SER A 379 -15.22 -5.95 -3.70
N ASN A 380 -15.42 -6.67 -4.78
CA ASN A 380 -14.35 -7.16 -5.66
C ASN A 380 -13.24 -7.94 -4.92
N ASN A 381 -13.59 -8.56 -3.79
CA ASN A 381 -12.69 -9.33 -2.95
C ASN A 381 -13.40 -10.62 -2.47
N PRO A 382 -12.83 -11.81 -2.69
CA PRO A 382 -13.41 -13.04 -2.18
C PRO A 382 -13.38 -13.12 -0.64
N GLY A 383 -12.42 -12.46 0.01
CA GLY A 383 -12.38 -12.22 1.47
C GLY A 383 -13.15 -10.96 1.81
N TRP A 384 -14.48 -10.99 1.65
CA TRP A 384 -15.36 -9.84 1.63
C TRP A 384 -15.59 -9.15 2.99
N LEU A 385 -15.12 -9.74 4.10
CA LEU A 385 -15.19 -9.13 5.43
C LEU A 385 -13.98 -9.49 6.27
N THR A 386 -13.44 -8.50 6.99
CA THR A 386 -12.47 -8.69 8.08
C THR A 386 -13.06 -8.17 9.40
N PHE A 387 -12.59 -8.70 10.53
CA PHE A 387 -12.97 -8.22 11.86
C PHE A 387 -11.75 -8.25 12.78
N HIS A 388 -11.39 -7.11 13.32
CA HIS A 388 -10.27 -6.96 14.24
C HIS A 388 -10.77 -6.53 15.61
N LYS A 389 -10.28 -7.19 16.66
CA LYS A 389 -10.51 -6.80 18.06
C LYS A 389 -9.16 -6.82 18.77
N GLY A 390 -8.54 -5.65 18.91
CA GLY A 390 -7.15 -5.55 19.32
C GLY A 390 -6.24 -6.43 18.46
N ASN A 391 -5.54 -7.37 19.06
CA ASN A 391 -4.63 -8.30 18.37
C ASN A 391 -5.31 -9.58 17.87
N ALA A 392 -6.56 -9.85 18.25
CA ALA A 392 -7.34 -10.94 17.69
C ALA A 392 -7.90 -10.52 16.31
N VAL A 393 -7.59 -11.28 15.26
CA VAL A 393 -7.86 -10.89 13.88
C VAL A 393 -8.52 -12.01 13.11
N LEU A 394 -9.75 -11.77 12.65
CA LEU A 394 -10.40 -12.47 11.56
C LEU A 394 -9.99 -11.75 10.27
N GLN A 395 -9.01 -12.29 9.55
CA GLN A 395 -8.40 -11.64 8.38
C GLN A 395 -9.20 -11.84 7.09
N GLY A 396 -10.30 -12.61 7.12
CA GLY A 396 -11.20 -12.74 5.99
C GLY A 396 -12.36 -13.70 6.26
N MET A 397 -13.52 -13.38 5.70
CA MET A 397 -14.63 -14.29 5.53
C MET A 397 -14.80 -14.60 4.05
N ARG A 398 -14.89 -15.89 3.71
CA ARG A 398 -15.20 -16.35 2.34
C ARG A 398 -16.37 -17.32 2.38
N VAL A 399 -17.10 -17.41 1.27
CA VAL A 399 -18.11 -18.44 1.08
C VAL A 399 -18.04 -18.98 -0.35
N ALA A 400 -18.19 -20.29 -0.48
CA ALA A 400 -18.18 -20.95 -1.77
C ALA A 400 -19.25 -22.06 -1.82
N ALA A 401 -19.65 -22.44 -3.04
CA ALA A 401 -20.54 -23.55 -3.31
C ALA A 401 -19.97 -24.46 -4.42
N SER A 402 -20.30 -25.74 -4.41
CA SER A 402 -19.94 -26.65 -5.49
C SER A 402 -20.84 -26.43 -6.70
N PHE A 403 -20.70 -25.26 -7.36
CA PHE A 403 -21.57 -24.86 -8.46
C PHE A 403 -20.76 -24.66 -9.75
N PHE A 404 -20.83 -25.61 -10.67
CA PHE A 404 -20.20 -25.58 -12.00
C PHE A 404 -18.71 -25.17 -12.00
N GLY A 405 -17.97 -25.40 -10.90
CA GLY A 405 -16.57 -25.04 -10.74
C GLY A 405 -16.29 -23.54 -10.62
N LYS A 406 -17.30 -22.71 -10.35
CA LYS A 406 -17.22 -21.25 -10.24
C LYS A 406 -17.99 -20.66 -9.04
N GLY A 407 -18.24 -21.47 -8.02
CA GLY A 407 -19.08 -21.10 -6.89
C GLY A 407 -18.38 -20.25 -5.80
N GLN A 408 -17.16 -19.75 -6.01
CA GLN A 408 -16.56 -18.79 -5.10
C GLN A 408 -17.34 -17.47 -5.14
N PHE A 409 -17.85 -17.04 -4.00
CA PHE A 409 -18.57 -15.77 -3.91
C PHE A 409 -17.63 -14.58 -3.93
N GLN A 410 -18.01 -13.60 -4.72
CA GLN A 410 -17.41 -12.26 -4.76
C GLN A 410 -18.47 -11.31 -5.33
N SER A 411 -18.84 -10.28 -4.57
CA SER A 411 -19.75 -9.24 -5.05
C SER A 411 -18.99 -8.13 -5.76
N ASP A 412 -19.57 -7.60 -6.82
CA ASP A 412 -18.96 -6.49 -7.57
C ASP A 412 -19.18 -5.13 -6.86
N THR A 413 -20.21 -5.03 -6.00
CA THR A 413 -20.59 -3.78 -5.33
C THR A 413 -21.04 -4.05 -3.89
N ILE A 414 -21.05 -2.99 -3.08
CA ILE A 414 -21.68 -2.94 -1.76
C ILE A 414 -22.91 -2.04 -1.87
N LYS A 415 -24.09 -2.57 -1.59
CA LYS A 415 -25.32 -1.78 -1.48
C LYS A 415 -25.53 -1.40 -0.01
N GLU A 416 -25.55 -0.10 0.26
CA GLU A 416 -25.81 0.43 1.60
C GLU A 416 -27.28 0.83 1.75
N THR A 417 -27.90 0.42 2.85
CA THR A 417 -29.29 0.75 3.20
C THR A 417 -29.37 0.99 4.70
N GLY A 418 -29.33 2.25 5.13
CA GLY A 418 -29.19 2.60 6.54
C GLY A 418 -27.91 2.01 7.13
N ASN A 419 -28.02 1.27 8.24
CA ASN A 419 -26.88 0.60 8.89
C ASN A 419 -26.70 -0.86 8.42
N THR A 420 -27.09 -1.16 7.20
CA THR A 420 -27.01 -2.50 6.62
C THR A 420 -26.28 -2.43 5.27
N TRP A 421 -25.35 -3.35 5.06
CA TRP A 421 -24.55 -3.48 3.84
C TRP A 421 -24.85 -4.83 3.20
N ILE A 422 -25.16 -4.82 1.92
CA ILE A 422 -25.57 -5.98 1.16
C ILE A 422 -24.58 -6.24 0.04
N LEU A 423 -24.03 -7.44 0.02
CA LEU A 423 -23.22 -8.00 -1.05
C LEU A 423 -24.03 -9.07 -1.78
N SER A 424 -24.04 -9.07 -3.10
CA SER A 424 -24.82 -10.07 -3.84
C SER A 424 -24.12 -10.50 -5.13
N LYS A 425 -24.40 -11.74 -5.55
CA LYS A 425 -23.94 -12.30 -6.81
C LYS A 425 -24.91 -13.35 -7.32
N LYS A 426 -25.18 -13.33 -8.61
CA LYS A 426 -25.91 -14.38 -9.32
C LYS A 426 -24.97 -15.04 -10.32
N LEU A 427 -24.96 -16.37 -10.30
CA LEU A 427 -24.23 -17.22 -11.23
C LEU A 427 -25.20 -18.07 -12.01
N ASP A 428 -24.89 -18.35 -13.27
CA ASP A 428 -25.59 -19.29 -14.12
C ASP A 428 -24.72 -20.52 -14.39
N GLY A 429 -25.33 -21.66 -14.58
CA GLY A 429 -24.67 -22.93 -14.88
C GLY A 429 -25.38 -23.63 -16.04
N PRO A 430 -25.14 -23.23 -17.31
CA PRO A 430 -25.73 -23.87 -18.48
C PRO A 430 -24.98 -25.13 -18.89
N TYR A 431 -25.73 -26.07 -19.46
CA TYR A 431 -25.22 -27.10 -20.37
C TYR A 431 -25.30 -26.61 -21.80
N PHE A 432 -24.55 -27.21 -22.71
CA PHE A 432 -24.40 -26.72 -24.09
C PHE A 432 -24.76 -27.83 -25.07
N GLN A 433 -25.68 -27.54 -25.97
CA GLN A 433 -26.08 -28.39 -27.06
C GLN A 433 -25.00 -28.55 -28.12
N PRO A 434 -25.09 -29.52 -29.06
CA PRO A 434 -24.17 -29.63 -30.19
C PRO A 434 -24.02 -28.32 -30.95
N PHE A 435 -22.83 -28.12 -31.50
CA PHE A 435 -22.57 -26.96 -32.36
C PHE A 435 -23.43 -26.97 -33.61
N PRO A 436 -23.90 -25.84 -34.15
CA PRO A 436 -24.71 -25.79 -35.37
C PRO A 436 -24.00 -26.52 -36.53
N LYS A 437 -24.72 -27.46 -37.19
CA LYS A 437 -24.12 -28.34 -38.19
C LYS A 437 -23.45 -27.60 -39.34
N ASP A 438 -24.06 -26.51 -39.77
CA ASP A 438 -23.59 -25.63 -40.83
C ASP A 438 -22.28 -24.84 -40.49
N LYS A 439 -21.92 -24.83 -39.20
CA LYS A 439 -20.75 -24.09 -38.68
C LYS A 439 -19.64 -25.01 -38.14
N ILE A 440 -19.79 -26.32 -38.29
CA ILE A 440 -18.78 -27.27 -37.84
C ILE A 440 -17.57 -27.18 -38.77
N PRO A 441 -16.37 -26.89 -38.25
CA PRO A 441 -15.16 -26.87 -39.07
C PRO A 441 -14.81 -28.26 -39.57
N ALA A 442 -14.35 -28.37 -40.82
CA ALA A 442 -14.04 -29.64 -41.47
C ALA A 442 -12.91 -30.44 -40.76
N ASP A 443 -12.04 -29.74 -40.03
CA ASP A 443 -10.95 -30.30 -39.24
C ASP A 443 -11.36 -30.77 -37.83
N GLY A 444 -12.62 -30.55 -37.43
CA GLY A 444 -13.14 -30.94 -36.11
C GLY A 444 -12.52 -30.21 -34.94
N ASP A 445 -11.82 -29.11 -35.17
CA ASP A 445 -11.14 -28.32 -34.11
C ASP A 445 -12.13 -27.72 -33.11
N MET A 446 -12.08 -28.22 -31.87
CA MET A 446 -12.93 -27.76 -30.77
C MET A 446 -12.69 -26.28 -30.38
N ALA A 447 -11.49 -25.72 -30.65
CA ALA A 447 -11.21 -24.30 -30.38
C ALA A 447 -12.03 -23.37 -31.28
N LYS A 448 -12.38 -23.84 -32.47
CA LYS A 448 -13.25 -23.14 -33.44
C LYS A 448 -14.74 -23.29 -33.12
N MET A 449 -15.11 -24.10 -32.15
CA MET A 449 -16.47 -24.35 -31.69
C MET A 449 -16.70 -23.88 -30.24
N PRO A 450 -16.56 -22.57 -29.96
CA PRO A 450 -16.63 -22.04 -28.60
C PRO A 450 -18.04 -22.24 -27.98
N LYS A 451 -18.10 -22.30 -26.65
CA LYS A 451 -19.35 -22.41 -25.90
C LYS A 451 -20.38 -21.32 -26.26
N SER A 452 -19.91 -20.10 -26.56
CA SER A 452 -20.76 -18.97 -26.98
C SER A 452 -21.54 -19.20 -28.28
N GLY A 453 -21.06 -20.09 -29.13
CA GLY A 453 -21.72 -20.49 -30.38
C GLY A 453 -22.73 -21.63 -30.22
N ARG A 454 -22.93 -22.18 -29.01
CA ARG A 454 -23.83 -23.31 -28.73
C ARG A 454 -25.11 -22.83 -28.05
N LYS A 455 -26.24 -23.50 -28.37
CA LYS A 455 -27.49 -23.29 -27.62
C LYS A 455 -27.29 -23.80 -26.19
N GLN A 456 -27.74 -23.01 -25.22
CA GLN A 456 -27.76 -23.41 -23.81
C GLN A 456 -28.98 -24.26 -23.50
N SER A 457 -28.85 -25.20 -22.60
CA SER A 457 -29.92 -26.01 -22.03
C SER A 457 -29.74 -26.22 -20.53
N GLU A 458 -30.77 -26.64 -19.84
CA GLU A 458 -30.77 -26.96 -18.40
C GLU A 458 -30.03 -25.92 -17.57
N VAL A 459 -30.28 -24.63 -17.81
CA VAL A 459 -29.59 -23.54 -17.12
C VAL A 459 -29.94 -23.54 -15.64
N GLN A 460 -28.97 -23.81 -14.80
CA GLN A 460 -29.07 -23.73 -13.35
C GLN A 460 -28.62 -22.34 -12.87
N TYR A 461 -29.06 -21.94 -11.69
CA TYR A 461 -28.71 -20.67 -11.08
C TYR A 461 -28.26 -20.85 -9.64
N LEU A 462 -27.33 -20.03 -9.23
CA LEU A 462 -26.95 -19.87 -7.83
C LEU A 462 -26.99 -18.36 -7.50
N GLU A 463 -27.84 -17.99 -6.56
CA GLU A 463 -27.96 -16.64 -6.05
C GLU A 463 -27.40 -16.60 -4.63
N THR A 464 -26.48 -15.70 -4.37
CA THR A 464 -25.89 -15.49 -3.05
C THR A 464 -26.11 -14.05 -2.62
N THR A 465 -26.64 -13.88 -1.41
CA THR A 465 -26.79 -12.59 -0.75
C THR A 465 -26.17 -12.66 0.64
N VAL A 466 -25.31 -11.70 0.94
CA VAL A 466 -24.70 -11.50 2.26
C VAL A 466 -25.19 -10.18 2.79
N THR A 467 -25.95 -10.23 3.89
CA THR A 467 -26.45 -9.06 4.60
C THR A 467 -25.64 -8.86 5.87
N ILE A 468 -25.04 -7.70 6.03
CA ILE A 468 -24.14 -7.36 7.13
C ILE A 468 -24.74 -6.18 7.87
N ALA A 469 -24.88 -6.28 9.18
CA ALA A 469 -25.40 -5.21 10.03
C ALA A 469 -24.61 -5.14 11.34
N GLU A 470 -24.52 -3.95 11.91
CA GLU A 470 -23.98 -3.76 13.26
C GLU A 470 -25.00 -4.25 14.31
N ALA A 471 -24.58 -5.11 15.22
CA ALA A 471 -25.43 -5.67 16.27
C ALA A 471 -24.60 -6.18 17.47
N ASN A 472 -25.14 -6.05 18.68
CA ASN A 472 -24.58 -6.67 19.91
C ASN A 472 -23.10 -6.30 20.18
N ASN A 473 -22.71 -5.04 19.96
CA ASN A 473 -21.32 -4.57 20.04
C ASN A 473 -20.35 -5.34 19.11
N GLY A 474 -20.82 -5.68 17.92
CA GLY A 474 -20.08 -6.37 16.88
C GLY A 474 -20.87 -6.38 15.59
N MET A 475 -20.77 -7.48 14.82
CA MET A 475 -21.38 -7.61 13.49
C MET A 475 -22.30 -8.83 13.41
N SER A 476 -23.47 -8.65 12.82
CA SER A 476 -24.40 -9.72 12.40
C SER A 476 -24.28 -9.93 10.90
N ILE A 477 -23.98 -11.15 10.47
CA ILE A 477 -23.77 -11.50 9.08
C ILE A 477 -24.74 -12.61 8.70
N THR A 478 -25.68 -12.33 7.82
CA THR A 478 -26.61 -13.32 7.27
C THR A 478 -26.22 -13.68 5.84
N ILE A 479 -25.98 -14.95 5.59
CA ILE A 479 -25.69 -15.50 4.27
C ILE A 479 -26.92 -16.29 3.78
N GLU A 480 -27.41 -15.94 2.59
CA GLU A 480 -28.50 -16.65 1.92
C GLU A 480 -28.01 -17.10 0.54
N MET A 481 -28.15 -18.41 0.28
CA MET A 481 -27.80 -19.01 -1.01
C MET A 481 -28.94 -19.90 -1.49
N GLY A 482 -29.36 -19.69 -2.74
CA GLY A 482 -30.48 -20.42 -3.32
C GLY A 482 -30.41 -20.47 -4.84
N GLY A 483 -31.49 -20.98 -5.44
CA GLY A 483 -31.67 -21.22 -6.87
C GLY A 483 -31.64 -22.70 -7.18
N THR A 484 -30.50 -23.34 -7.32
CA THR A 484 -30.36 -24.78 -7.44
C THR A 484 -30.30 -25.42 -6.06
N ASP A 485 -31.13 -26.43 -5.79
CA ASP A 485 -31.20 -27.12 -4.51
C ASP A 485 -30.05 -28.13 -4.32
N ASN A 486 -29.77 -28.46 -3.06
CA ASN A 486 -28.77 -29.45 -2.64
C ASN A 486 -27.34 -29.18 -3.13
N VAL A 487 -26.99 -27.93 -3.42
CA VAL A 487 -25.61 -27.56 -3.73
C VAL A 487 -24.81 -27.44 -2.42
N PRO A 488 -23.71 -28.19 -2.25
CA PRO A 488 -22.87 -28.07 -1.07
C PRO A 488 -22.29 -26.65 -0.92
N VAL A 489 -22.36 -26.11 0.30
CA VAL A 489 -21.86 -24.76 0.69
C VAL A 489 -20.81 -24.91 1.76
N SER A 490 -19.73 -24.13 1.66
CA SER A 490 -18.69 -23.99 2.68
C SER A 490 -18.39 -22.52 2.91
N MET A 491 -18.47 -22.10 4.15
CA MET A 491 -18.10 -20.76 4.61
C MET A 491 -16.84 -20.84 5.46
N GLU A 492 -15.92 -19.92 5.25
CA GLU A 492 -14.62 -19.85 5.90
C GLU A 492 -14.54 -18.62 6.80
N LEU A 493 -14.16 -18.82 8.07
CA LEU A 493 -13.71 -17.81 9.01
C LEU A 493 -12.21 -17.96 9.13
N ILE A 494 -11.44 -17.07 8.50
CA ILE A 494 -9.98 -17.18 8.36
C ILE A 494 -9.31 -16.29 9.39
N PHE A 495 -8.61 -16.88 10.35
CA PHE A 495 -7.97 -16.15 11.44
C PHE A 495 -6.47 -15.99 11.19
N ARG A 496 -5.90 -14.90 11.67
CA ARG A 496 -4.45 -14.71 11.70
C ARG A 496 -3.83 -15.70 12.70
N ARG A 497 -2.65 -16.27 12.39
CA ARG A 497 -1.95 -17.19 13.31
C ARG A 497 -1.55 -16.51 14.63
N GLY A 498 -1.36 -17.30 15.66
CA GLY A 498 -0.83 -16.87 16.97
C GLY A 498 -1.84 -16.91 18.12
N GLY A 499 -3.12 -17.16 17.84
CA GLY A 499 -4.15 -17.27 18.87
C GLY A 499 -4.56 -18.71 19.21
N LYS A 500 -5.52 -18.82 20.11
CA LYS A 500 -6.10 -20.08 20.58
C LYS A 500 -7.59 -20.12 20.34
N PHE A 501 -8.07 -21.25 19.84
CA PHE A 501 -9.51 -21.51 19.66
C PHE A 501 -10.13 -22.16 20.90
N SER A 502 -11.44 -21.89 21.08
CA SER A 502 -12.34 -22.63 21.93
C SER A 502 -13.68 -22.85 21.20
N GLY A 503 -14.43 -23.92 21.57
CA GLY A 503 -15.72 -24.26 20.94
C GLY A 503 -15.60 -24.87 19.53
N VAL A 504 -14.39 -25.12 19.05
CA VAL A 504 -14.09 -25.75 17.76
C VAL A 504 -13.05 -26.86 17.92
N GLN A 505 -13.05 -27.83 17.02
CA GLN A 505 -12.09 -28.93 16.96
C GLN A 505 -11.41 -28.99 15.61
N GLN A 506 -10.16 -29.46 15.58
CA GLN A 506 -9.40 -29.60 14.36
C GLN A 506 -10.05 -30.63 13.43
N HIS A 507 -10.06 -30.36 12.14
CA HIS A 507 -10.53 -31.30 11.13
C HIS A 507 -9.61 -32.52 11.08
N PRO A 508 -10.17 -33.78 11.05
CA PRO A 508 -9.36 -34.99 11.20
C PRO A 508 -8.32 -35.22 10.08
N ALA A 509 -8.53 -34.62 8.91
CA ALA A 509 -7.72 -34.85 7.71
C ALA A 509 -7.06 -33.58 7.15
N LYS A 510 -7.22 -32.42 7.78
CA LYS A 510 -6.70 -31.16 7.25
C LYS A 510 -6.07 -30.33 8.36
N THR A 511 -4.82 -29.98 8.18
CA THR A 511 -4.12 -29.00 9.01
C THR A 511 -4.76 -27.63 8.81
N ASP A 512 -4.79 -26.77 9.82
CA ASP A 512 -5.38 -25.43 9.78
C ASP A 512 -6.88 -25.35 9.46
N ALA A 513 -7.59 -26.48 9.40
CA ALA A 513 -9.04 -26.51 9.27
C ALA A 513 -9.69 -26.91 10.60
N TRP A 514 -10.69 -26.16 11.02
CA TRP A 514 -11.39 -26.31 12.28
C TRP A 514 -12.90 -26.40 12.03
N LEU A 515 -13.58 -27.24 12.79
CA LEU A 515 -15.03 -27.43 12.72
C LEU A 515 -15.65 -27.11 14.08
N PHE A 516 -16.86 -26.60 14.09
CA PHE A 516 -17.58 -26.36 15.34
C PHE A 516 -17.79 -27.69 16.10
N SER A 517 -17.42 -27.68 17.39
CA SER A 517 -17.74 -28.75 18.34
C SER A 517 -18.82 -28.31 19.33
N GLU A 518 -19.04 -27.00 19.45
CA GLU A 518 -20.06 -26.36 20.25
C GLU A 518 -20.88 -25.40 19.38
N LYS A 519 -21.95 -24.81 19.94
CA LYS A 519 -22.76 -23.83 19.22
C LYS A 519 -21.98 -22.55 18.91
N GLU A 520 -21.15 -22.11 19.83
CA GLU A 520 -20.36 -20.88 19.75
C GLU A 520 -18.87 -21.23 19.76
N GLY A 521 -18.08 -20.43 19.07
CA GLY A 521 -16.61 -20.50 19.08
C GLY A 521 -15.98 -19.18 19.52
N SER A 522 -14.72 -19.25 19.90
CA SER A 522 -13.92 -18.06 20.17
C SER A 522 -12.48 -18.22 19.69
N TYR A 523 -11.84 -17.07 19.43
CA TYR A 523 -10.43 -16.97 19.07
C TYR A 523 -9.75 -15.87 19.90
N SER A 524 -8.74 -16.23 20.68
CA SER A 524 -8.08 -15.33 21.63
C SER A 524 -6.61 -15.12 21.32
N VAL A 525 -6.15 -13.86 21.39
CA VAL A 525 -4.74 -13.45 21.31
C VAL A 525 -4.45 -12.49 22.46
N GLY A 526 -3.67 -12.93 23.43
CA GLY A 526 -3.48 -12.17 24.68
C GLY A 526 -4.82 -11.98 25.41
N GLU A 527 -5.15 -10.74 25.69
CA GLU A 527 -6.41 -10.33 26.37
C GLU A 527 -7.59 -10.12 25.41
N HIS A 528 -7.34 -10.11 24.11
CA HIS A 528 -8.36 -9.85 23.09
C HIS A 528 -8.99 -11.14 22.59
N THR A 529 -10.31 -11.18 22.54
CA THR A 529 -11.06 -12.35 22.10
C THR A 529 -12.15 -11.95 21.12
N ILE A 530 -12.21 -12.63 19.98
CA ILE A 530 -13.33 -12.62 19.03
C ILE A 530 -14.21 -13.82 19.33
N HIS A 531 -15.48 -13.59 19.64
CA HIS A 531 -16.50 -14.62 19.70
C HIS A 531 -17.21 -14.72 18.35
N PHE A 532 -17.54 -15.92 17.93
CA PHE A 532 -18.21 -16.17 16.65
C PHE A 532 -19.18 -17.36 16.75
N GLY A 533 -20.32 -17.22 16.10
CA GLY A 533 -21.35 -18.25 16.11
C GLY A 533 -22.75 -17.71 15.83
N PRO A 534 -23.78 -18.56 15.83
CA PRO A 534 -23.72 -20.01 16.02
C PRO A 534 -23.03 -20.72 14.86
N GLY A 535 -22.45 -21.90 15.15
CA GLY A 535 -21.89 -22.79 14.15
C GLY A 535 -22.96 -23.54 13.36
N LYS A 536 -22.61 -24.05 12.17
CA LYS A 536 -23.41 -24.95 11.35
C LYS A 536 -22.52 -25.97 10.65
N LEU A 537 -22.82 -27.27 10.79
CA LEU A 537 -22.00 -28.33 10.22
C LEU A 537 -22.91 -29.47 9.70
N GLU A 538 -23.26 -29.42 8.42
CA GLU A 538 -24.09 -30.46 7.76
C GLU A 538 -23.26 -31.48 6.98
N HIS A 539 -21.99 -31.12 6.62
CA HIS A 539 -21.03 -32.03 6.01
C HIS A 539 -19.61 -31.63 6.36
N LYS A 540 -18.63 -32.53 6.16
CA LYS A 540 -17.20 -32.31 6.47
C LYS A 540 -16.34 -31.92 5.25
N ASN A 541 -16.94 -31.75 4.06
CA ASN A 541 -16.18 -31.30 2.88
C ASN A 541 -16.00 -29.79 2.93
N VAL A 542 -14.85 -29.35 3.40
CA VAL A 542 -14.52 -27.92 3.59
C VAL A 542 -13.89 -27.27 2.36
N GLN A 543 -13.26 -28.06 1.47
CA GLN A 543 -12.64 -27.56 0.24
C GLN A 543 -13.47 -27.98 -0.97
N LEU A 544 -14.41 -27.16 -1.37
CA LEU A 544 -15.34 -27.43 -2.46
C LEU A 544 -14.69 -27.19 -3.84
N ARG A 545 -15.15 -27.93 -4.85
CA ARG A 545 -14.75 -27.68 -6.24
C ARG A 545 -15.27 -26.31 -6.69
N GLY A 546 -14.38 -25.44 -7.13
CA GLY A 546 -14.69 -24.06 -7.52
C GLY A 546 -14.49 -23.03 -6.40
N ALA A 547 -14.15 -23.47 -5.18
CA ALA A 547 -13.61 -22.60 -4.15
C ALA A 547 -12.15 -22.25 -4.46
N LEU A 548 -11.72 -21.08 -3.97
CA LEU A 548 -10.30 -20.72 -3.95
C LEU A 548 -9.50 -21.69 -3.07
N PRO A 549 -8.19 -21.86 -3.31
CA PRO A 549 -7.33 -22.61 -2.40
C PRO A 549 -7.46 -22.11 -0.96
N ALA A 550 -7.33 -23.02 0.00
CA ALA A 550 -7.24 -22.66 1.41
C ALA A 550 -6.07 -21.69 1.62
N MET A 551 -6.27 -20.69 2.46
CA MET A 551 -5.18 -19.81 2.88
C MET A 551 -4.27 -20.54 3.88
N ASP A 552 -3.00 -20.18 3.92
CA ASP A 552 -2.06 -20.64 4.95
C ASP A 552 -2.37 -19.95 6.29
N ALA A 553 -3.52 -20.28 6.87
CA ALA A 553 -4.07 -19.67 8.07
C ALA A 553 -5.11 -20.58 8.76
N PRO A 554 -5.19 -20.54 10.10
CA PRO A 554 -6.22 -21.27 10.83
C PRO A 554 -7.62 -20.83 10.39
N THR A 555 -8.42 -21.77 9.89
CA THR A 555 -9.74 -21.47 9.32
C THR A 555 -10.82 -22.31 9.97
N VAL A 556 -11.85 -21.67 10.49
CA VAL A 556 -13.05 -22.33 11.00
C VAL A 556 -14.09 -22.40 9.89
N TYR A 557 -14.66 -23.58 9.68
CA TYR A 557 -15.61 -23.85 8.60
C TYR A 557 -17.04 -24.05 9.12
N LEU A 558 -17.99 -23.45 8.39
CA LEU A 558 -19.42 -23.77 8.47
C LEU A 558 -19.84 -24.39 7.15
N THR A 559 -20.67 -25.43 7.19
CA THR A 559 -21.09 -26.16 5.99
C THR A 559 -22.57 -26.41 5.97
N GLY A 560 -23.13 -26.54 4.75
CA GLY A 560 -24.52 -26.87 4.54
C GLY A 560 -24.85 -27.11 3.07
N PHE A 561 -26.13 -27.08 2.73
CA PHE A 561 -26.65 -27.26 1.38
C PHE A 561 -27.64 -26.14 1.05
N THR A 562 -27.77 -25.81 -0.24
CA THR A 562 -28.86 -24.93 -0.69
C THR A 562 -30.22 -25.61 -0.64
N PRO A 563 -31.32 -24.89 -0.32
CA PRO A 563 -31.34 -23.49 0.10
C PRO A 563 -30.65 -23.31 1.44
N PHE A 564 -29.62 -22.47 1.47
CA PHE A 564 -28.80 -22.21 2.65
C PHE A 564 -29.15 -20.84 3.22
N LYS A 565 -29.48 -20.79 4.49
CA LYS A 565 -29.63 -19.56 5.25
C LYS A 565 -28.98 -19.72 6.60
N HIS A 566 -28.05 -18.81 6.92
CA HIS A 566 -27.38 -18.83 8.20
C HIS A 566 -26.98 -17.42 8.64
N THR A 567 -27.15 -17.13 9.92
CA THR A 567 -26.70 -15.87 10.52
C THR A 567 -25.65 -16.18 11.56
N ILE A 568 -24.49 -15.52 11.43
CA ILE A 568 -23.39 -15.58 12.39
C ILE A 568 -23.17 -14.22 13.03
N GLN A 569 -22.84 -14.21 14.32
CA GLN A 569 -22.44 -13.02 15.08
C GLN A 569 -20.91 -13.03 15.24
N LEU A 570 -20.29 -11.84 15.16
CA LEU A 570 -18.90 -11.58 15.52
C LEU A 570 -18.90 -10.49 16.61
N THR A 571 -18.30 -10.79 17.78
CA THR A 571 -18.26 -9.82 18.90
C THR A 571 -16.91 -9.81 19.61
#